data_0c27ffdfbe61a839ff44237ab0a8df7a
#
_entry.id   0c27ffdfbe61a839ff44237ab0a8df7a
#
_cell.length_a   1.000
_cell.length_b   1.000
_cell.length_c   1.000
_cell.angle_alpha   90.00
_cell.angle_beta   90.00
_cell.angle_gamma   90.00
#
_symmetry.space_group_name_H-M   'P 1'
#
loop_
_entity.id
_entity.type
_entity.pdbx_description
1 polymer ?
#
loop_
_entity_poly.entity_id
_entity_poly.type
_entity_poly.pdbx_seq_one_letter_code
_entity_poly.pdbx_strand_id
1 'polypeptide(L)'
;MEFGVAMFFTDYAMDAGEFAQAAEQRGFDSVWAPEHSHIPTSRLSPFPTGGDLPKKYAECMDPFVSLTLAAAMTKTIKLGTGVCLVVQRDPIQTAKLVASLDQVSRGRFLFGIGGGWNAEEMADHGTSDFKGRWKLVRERVEAMKAIWTQDVAEYHGSLVDFGPMHARPKPAQRPHPPVIVGGAFPYGARRAIAYGQGWVPHGSRPQYGDVGQFLPEFQKMAREAGRDPADIPVTLFGIPADLDRLRYYRDAGVARVVVSLDSAPADKIVPRMEKWAELRRRLAE
;
A
#
# COMPACT_ATOMS: atom_id res chain seq x y z
N MET A 1 -12.55 -4.24 12.96
CA MET A 1 -11.26 -4.27 12.25
C MET A 1 -11.47 -4.91 10.88
N GLU A 2 -11.05 -4.23 9.79
CA GLU A 2 -11.13 -4.76 8.42
C GLU A 2 -10.04 -5.81 8.15
N PHE A 3 -10.30 -6.74 7.23
CA PHE A 3 -9.37 -7.77 6.79
C PHE A 3 -9.08 -7.65 5.30
N GLY A 4 -7.80 -7.48 4.96
CA GLY A 4 -7.31 -7.52 3.59
C GLY A 4 -6.43 -8.74 3.33
N VAL A 5 -6.28 -9.08 2.06
CA VAL A 5 -5.32 -10.08 1.58
C VAL A 5 -4.40 -9.47 0.54
N ALA A 6 -3.12 -9.86 0.57
CA ALA A 6 -2.10 -9.42 -0.38
C ALA A 6 -1.41 -10.61 -1.02
N MET A 7 -1.06 -10.46 -2.31
CA MET A 7 -0.23 -11.41 -3.01
C MET A 7 0.65 -10.68 -4.03
N PHE A 8 1.88 -11.15 -4.23
CA PHE A 8 2.65 -10.80 -5.41
C PHE A 8 2.05 -11.57 -6.59
N PHE A 9 1.36 -10.89 -7.48
CA PHE A 9 0.80 -11.49 -8.68
C PHE A 9 1.93 -11.79 -9.68
N THR A 10 2.06 -13.04 -10.07
CA THR A 10 3.09 -13.55 -10.98
C THR A 10 2.42 -14.38 -12.08
N ASP A 11 3.15 -14.75 -13.11
CA ASP A 11 2.67 -15.59 -14.22
C ASP A 11 2.29 -17.03 -13.81
N TYR A 12 2.75 -17.50 -12.65
CA TYR A 12 2.42 -18.82 -12.08
C TYR A 12 1.45 -18.76 -10.89
N ALA A 13 1.06 -17.58 -10.47
CA ALA A 13 0.13 -17.40 -9.36
C ALA A 13 -1.32 -17.39 -9.83
N MET A 14 -2.24 -17.52 -8.89
CA MET A 14 -3.65 -17.25 -9.13
C MET A 14 -3.82 -15.85 -9.75
N ASP A 15 -4.64 -15.75 -10.79
CA ASP A 15 -4.94 -14.49 -11.46
C ASP A 15 -5.50 -13.43 -10.51
N ALA A 16 -5.14 -12.16 -10.73
CA ALA A 16 -5.51 -11.07 -9.82
C ALA A 16 -7.03 -10.85 -9.73
N GLY A 17 -7.75 -11.07 -10.83
CA GLY A 17 -9.21 -10.97 -10.85
C GLY A 17 -9.87 -12.12 -10.10
N GLU A 18 -9.45 -13.35 -10.35
CA GLU A 18 -9.92 -14.55 -9.63
C GLU A 18 -9.60 -14.46 -8.14
N PHE A 19 -8.39 -13.99 -7.79
CA PHE A 19 -7.97 -13.76 -6.41
C PHE A 19 -8.89 -12.76 -5.70
N ALA A 20 -9.20 -11.65 -6.36
CA ALA A 20 -10.06 -10.62 -5.81
C ALA A 20 -11.51 -11.09 -5.67
N GLN A 21 -12.03 -11.85 -6.64
CA GLN A 21 -13.37 -12.47 -6.55
C GLN A 21 -13.44 -13.48 -5.40
N ALA A 22 -12.43 -14.34 -5.27
CA ALA A 22 -12.36 -15.31 -4.18
C ALA A 22 -12.29 -14.65 -2.80
N ALA A 23 -11.58 -13.53 -2.69
CA ALA A 23 -11.50 -12.72 -1.48
C ALA A 23 -12.86 -12.03 -1.18
N GLU A 24 -13.48 -11.39 -2.18
CA GLU A 24 -14.78 -10.72 -2.04
C GLU A 24 -15.88 -11.73 -1.58
N GLN A 25 -15.96 -12.90 -2.20
CA GLN A 25 -16.90 -13.96 -1.83
C GLN A 25 -16.71 -14.48 -0.39
N ARG A 26 -15.51 -14.39 0.16
CA ARG A 26 -15.18 -14.79 1.54
C ARG A 26 -15.27 -13.64 2.55
N GLY A 27 -15.74 -12.48 2.10
CA GLY A 27 -15.99 -11.32 2.94
C GLY A 27 -14.73 -10.55 3.35
N PHE A 28 -13.61 -10.68 2.63
CA PHE A 28 -12.48 -9.78 2.82
C PHE A 28 -12.83 -8.36 2.37
N ASP A 29 -12.25 -7.39 3.06
CA ASP A 29 -12.56 -5.96 2.85
C ASP A 29 -11.64 -5.33 1.78
N SER A 30 -10.48 -5.92 1.52
CA SER A 30 -9.52 -5.37 0.55
C SER A 30 -8.51 -6.39 -0.01
N VAL A 31 -8.06 -6.14 -1.25
CA VAL A 31 -6.98 -6.85 -1.93
C VAL A 31 -5.82 -5.89 -2.18
N TRP A 32 -4.57 -6.37 -1.98
CA TRP A 32 -3.38 -5.55 -2.07
C TRP A 32 -2.32 -6.18 -2.98
N ALA A 33 -1.75 -5.35 -3.87
CA ALA A 33 -0.67 -5.72 -4.77
C ALA A 33 0.63 -4.98 -4.40
N PRO A 34 1.72 -5.69 -4.03
CA PRO A 34 3.05 -5.11 -3.89
C PRO A 34 3.66 -4.72 -5.23
N GLU A 35 4.74 -3.94 -5.19
CA GLU A 35 5.45 -3.50 -6.37
C GLU A 35 6.96 -3.76 -6.28
N HIS A 36 7.50 -4.33 -7.35
CA HIS A 36 8.88 -4.23 -7.81
C HIS A 36 8.85 -4.27 -9.33
N SER A 37 9.58 -3.39 -10.01
CA SER A 37 9.68 -3.41 -11.47
C SER A 37 10.69 -4.46 -11.94
N HIS A 38 11.76 -4.64 -11.17
CA HIS A 38 12.83 -5.61 -11.37
C HIS A 38 13.66 -5.73 -10.09
N ILE A 39 14.52 -6.71 -10.03
CA ILE A 39 15.51 -6.84 -8.96
C ILE A 39 16.91 -6.87 -9.59
N PRO A 40 17.77 -5.88 -9.32
CA PRO A 40 19.14 -5.84 -9.81
C PRO A 40 19.94 -7.10 -9.39
N THR A 41 20.70 -7.65 -10.31
CA THR A 41 21.50 -8.87 -10.07
C THR A 41 22.69 -8.64 -9.14
N SER A 42 23.11 -7.39 -8.98
CA SER A 42 24.19 -6.97 -8.06
C SER A 42 23.91 -7.31 -6.60
N ARG A 43 22.62 -7.28 -6.19
CA ARG A 43 22.15 -7.63 -4.85
C ARG A 43 22.89 -6.91 -3.71
N LEU A 44 23.32 -5.65 -3.94
CA LEU A 44 24.04 -4.83 -2.94
C LEU A 44 23.11 -4.38 -1.81
N SER A 45 21.85 -4.05 -2.15
CA SER A 45 20.83 -3.72 -1.14
C SER A 45 20.35 -5.00 -0.42
N PRO A 46 20.52 -5.12 0.90
CA PRO A 46 20.12 -6.30 1.63
C PRO A 46 18.59 -6.44 1.68
N PHE A 47 18.11 -7.68 1.64
CA PHE A 47 16.68 -7.95 1.82
C PHE A 47 16.24 -7.56 3.24
N PRO A 48 15.17 -6.77 3.42
CA PRO A 48 14.81 -6.16 4.71
C PRO A 48 14.54 -7.14 5.86
N THR A 49 14.16 -8.39 5.56
CA THR A 49 13.95 -9.44 6.57
C THR A 49 15.14 -10.36 6.74
N GLY A 50 16.22 -10.14 5.98
CA GLY A 50 17.39 -11.03 5.92
C GLY A 50 17.16 -12.27 5.06
N GLY A 51 18.22 -13.04 4.84
CA GLY A 51 18.19 -14.26 4.03
C GLY A 51 18.06 -14.00 2.52
N ASP A 52 17.72 -15.06 1.79
CA ASP A 52 17.55 -15.00 0.33
C ASP A 52 16.27 -14.26 -0.06
N LEU A 53 16.37 -13.45 -1.12
CA LEU A 53 15.21 -12.78 -1.67
C LEU A 53 14.32 -13.79 -2.40
N PRO A 54 13.04 -13.92 -2.01
CA PRO A 54 12.11 -14.79 -2.73
C PRO A 54 11.93 -14.34 -4.19
N LYS A 55 11.90 -15.29 -5.13
CA LYS A 55 11.82 -15.05 -6.57
C LYS A 55 10.63 -14.16 -6.99
N LYS A 56 9.51 -14.24 -6.25
CA LYS A 56 8.31 -13.43 -6.49
C LYS A 56 8.54 -11.91 -6.53
N TYR A 57 9.64 -11.43 -5.94
CA TYR A 57 10.01 -10.01 -5.98
C TYR A 57 10.48 -9.57 -7.37
N ALA A 58 11.18 -10.45 -8.09
CA ALA A 58 11.62 -10.18 -9.45
C ALA A 58 10.57 -10.53 -10.53
N GLU A 59 9.55 -11.28 -10.15
CA GLU A 59 8.58 -11.89 -11.09
C GLU A 59 7.18 -11.28 -10.97
N CYS A 60 6.97 -10.30 -10.08
CA CYS A 60 5.65 -9.71 -9.88
C CYS A 60 5.25 -8.79 -11.04
N MET A 61 3.97 -8.85 -11.37
CA MET A 61 3.32 -7.97 -12.34
C MET A 61 3.17 -6.56 -11.77
N ASP A 62 3.02 -5.57 -12.66
CA ASP A 62 2.68 -4.20 -12.26
C ASP A 62 1.40 -4.16 -11.43
N PRO A 63 1.40 -3.48 -10.26
CA PRO A 63 0.26 -3.45 -9.36
C PRO A 63 -0.97 -2.75 -9.97
N PHE A 64 -0.81 -1.74 -10.82
CA PHE A 64 -1.95 -1.06 -11.43
C PHE A 64 -2.65 -1.95 -12.47
N VAL A 65 -1.87 -2.73 -13.24
CA VAL A 65 -2.44 -3.72 -14.18
C VAL A 65 -3.20 -4.80 -13.42
N SER A 66 -2.59 -5.40 -12.40
CA SER A 66 -3.21 -6.44 -11.58
C SER A 66 -4.47 -5.94 -10.88
N LEU A 67 -4.42 -4.75 -10.27
CA LEU A 67 -5.56 -4.18 -9.55
C LEU A 67 -6.67 -3.69 -10.50
N THR A 68 -6.35 -3.34 -11.75
CA THR A 68 -7.38 -3.02 -12.76
C THR A 68 -8.18 -4.26 -13.14
N LEU A 69 -7.51 -5.40 -13.31
CA LEU A 69 -8.19 -6.68 -13.53
C LEU A 69 -9.07 -7.05 -12.32
N ALA A 70 -8.54 -6.93 -11.10
CA ALA A 70 -9.32 -7.13 -9.88
C ALA A 70 -10.53 -6.19 -9.80
N ALA A 71 -10.38 -4.92 -10.19
CA ALA A 71 -11.48 -3.94 -10.22
C ALA A 71 -12.60 -4.34 -11.16
N ALA A 72 -12.24 -4.86 -12.34
CA ALA A 72 -13.20 -5.27 -13.37
C ALA A 72 -14.02 -6.51 -12.96
N MET A 73 -13.44 -7.41 -12.18
CA MET A 73 -14.03 -8.67 -11.77
C MET A 73 -14.74 -8.64 -10.40
N THR A 74 -14.71 -7.51 -9.69
CA THR A 74 -15.31 -7.36 -8.34
C THR A 74 -16.22 -6.13 -8.26
N LYS A 75 -17.05 -6.07 -7.21
CA LYS A 75 -18.04 -4.98 -7.05
C LYS A 75 -17.83 -4.10 -5.82
N THR A 76 -17.35 -4.67 -4.72
CA THR A 76 -17.36 -4.01 -3.39
C THR A 76 -15.99 -3.99 -2.73
N ILE A 77 -15.15 -5.01 -2.95
CA ILE A 77 -13.85 -5.12 -2.30
C ILE A 77 -12.94 -3.95 -2.67
N LYS A 78 -12.27 -3.37 -1.68
CA LYS A 78 -11.29 -2.30 -1.88
C LYS A 78 -10.00 -2.85 -2.49
N LEU A 79 -9.30 -2.02 -3.23
CA LEU A 79 -8.10 -2.39 -3.99
C LEU A 79 -6.95 -1.50 -3.57
N GLY A 80 -5.85 -2.07 -3.11
CA GLY A 80 -4.73 -1.30 -2.57
C GLY A 80 -3.39 -1.62 -3.19
N THR A 81 -2.54 -0.63 -3.38
CA THR A 81 -1.12 -0.88 -3.59
C THR A 81 -0.42 -1.12 -2.26
N GLY A 82 0.31 -2.21 -2.12
CA GLY A 82 0.92 -2.60 -0.86
C GLY A 82 2.43 -2.88 -0.90
N VAL A 83 3.29 -1.91 -1.29
CA VAL A 83 3.03 -0.48 -1.55
C VAL A 83 3.54 -0.07 -2.93
N CYS A 84 2.98 1.00 -3.52
CA CYS A 84 3.53 1.63 -4.73
C CYS A 84 4.86 2.32 -4.41
N LEU A 85 5.88 2.07 -5.24
CA LEU A 85 7.22 2.64 -5.11
C LEU A 85 7.30 4.01 -5.80
N VAL A 86 6.73 5.02 -5.18
CA VAL A 86 6.59 6.37 -5.75
C VAL A 86 7.93 7.00 -6.18
N VAL A 87 9.04 6.57 -5.57
CA VAL A 87 10.40 7.04 -5.95
C VAL A 87 10.86 6.59 -7.33
N GLN A 88 10.21 5.58 -7.89
CA GLN A 88 10.57 4.98 -9.19
C GLN A 88 9.63 5.40 -10.32
N ARG A 89 8.57 6.15 -10.01
CA ARG A 89 7.50 6.47 -10.95
C ARG A 89 7.42 7.96 -11.23
N ASP A 90 7.24 8.34 -12.48
CA ASP A 90 6.87 9.71 -12.85
C ASP A 90 5.57 10.13 -12.15
N PRO A 91 5.51 11.30 -11.49
CA PRO A 91 4.32 11.72 -10.73
C PRO A 91 3.11 12.03 -11.60
N ILE A 92 3.30 12.54 -12.84
CA ILE A 92 2.18 12.87 -13.75
C ILE A 92 1.55 11.58 -14.27
N GLN A 93 2.38 10.61 -14.70
CA GLN A 93 1.90 9.30 -15.13
C GLN A 93 1.24 8.54 -13.98
N THR A 94 1.84 8.58 -12.80
CA THR A 94 1.27 7.90 -11.62
C THR A 94 -0.06 8.53 -11.20
N ALA A 95 -0.17 9.86 -11.22
CA ALA A 95 -1.44 10.53 -10.97
C ALA A 95 -2.54 10.10 -11.96
N LYS A 96 -2.17 9.91 -13.24
CA LYS A 96 -3.08 9.41 -14.27
C LYS A 96 -3.53 7.97 -14.00
N LEU A 97 -2.60 7.08 -13.65
CA LEU A 97 -2.89 5.67 -13.32
C LEU A 97 -3.83 5.57 -12.10
N VAL A 98 -3.52 6.29 -11.03
CA VAL A 98 -4.33 6.36 -9.81
C VAL A 98 -5.75 6.84 -10.10
N ALA A 99 -5.89 7.95 -10.84
CA ALA A 99 -7.21 8.49 -11.18
C ALA A 99 -8.01 7.52 -12.08
N SER A 100 -7.34 6.87 -13.03
CA SER A 100 -7.98 5.90 -13.93
C SER A 100 -8.46 4.67 -13.18
N LEU A 101 -7.61 4.08 -12.34
CA LEU A 101 -7.98 2.92 -11.53
C LEU A 101 -9.10 3.26 -10.54
N ASP A 102 -9.06 4.44 -9.94
CA ASP A 102 -10.11 4.89 -9.03
C ASP A 102 -11.47 5.06 -9.75
N GLN A 103 -11.46 5.58 -10.98
CA GLN A 103 -12.66 5.65 -11.82
C GLN A 103 -13.18 4.25 -12.20
N VAL A 104 -12.32 3.37 -12.69
CA VAL A 104 -12.69 1.99 -13.07
C VAL A 104 -13.22 1.21 -11.86
N SER A 105 -12.62 1.38 -10.71
CA SER A 105 -13.07 0.74 -9.47
C SER A 105 -14.26 1.42 -8.79
N ARG A 106 -14.74 2.57 -9.31
CA ARG A 106 -15.83 3.35 -8.73
C ARG A 106 -15.53 3.81 -7.30
N GLY A 107 -14.31 4.32 -7.07
CA GLY A 107 -13.90 4.86 -5.77
C GLY A 107 -13.51 3.80 -4.73
N ARG A 108 -13.06 2.62 -5.15
CA ARG A 108 -12.61 1.55 -4.23
C ARG A 108 -11.08 1.52 -4.06
N PHE A 109 -10.33 2.43 -4.68
CA PHE A 109 -8.88 2.39 -4.66
C PHE A 109 -8.28 2.99 -3.38
N LEU A 110 -7.26 2.33 -2.84
CA LEU A 110 -6.46 2.70 -1.68
C LEU A 110 -5.02 2.87 -2.15
N PHE A 111 -4.50 4.08 -2.13
CA PHE A 111 -3.16 4.36 -2.64
C PHE A 111 -2.10 4.19 -1.55
N GLY A 112 -1.67 2.96 -1.31
CA GLY A 112 -0.56 2.66 -0.41
C GLY A 112 0.79 2.97 -1.08
N ILE A 113 1.62 3.76 -0.41
CA ILE A 113 2.89 4.26 -0.96
C ILE A 113 4.09 3.94 -0.08
N GLY A 114 5.25 3.80 -0.69
CA GLY A 114 6.52 3.59 0.00
C GLY A 114 7.72 4.22 -0.71
N GLY A 115 8.84 4.32 0.03
CA GLY A 115 10.11 4.83 -0.50
C GLY A 115 11.06 3.73 -0.98
N GLY A 116 10.60 2.47 -1.04
CA GLY A 116 11.46 1.35 -1.44
C GLY A 116 12.59 1.03 -0.46
N TRP A 117 13.18 -0.12 -0.62
CA TRP A 117 14.33 -0.59 0.15
C TRP A 117 15.55 -0.88 -0.73
N ASN A 118 15.35 -1.10 -2.04
CA ASN A 118 16.39 -1.45 -2.99
C ASN A 118 16.92 -0.17 -3.66
N ALA A 119 18.13 0.22 -3.28
CA ALA A 119 18.74 1.45 -3.78
C ALA A 119 19.13 1.37 -5.25
N GLU A 120 19.54 0.18 -5.71
CA GLU A 120 19.92 -0.05 -7.09
C GLU A 120 18.71 -0.01 -8.02
N GLU A 121 17.61 -0.69 -7.66
CA GLU A 121 16.34 -0.63 -8.40
C GLU A 121 15.87 0.83 -8.54
N MET A 122 15.97 1.61 -7.45
CA MET A 122 15.62 3.03 -7.47
C MET A 122 16.55 3.83 -8.40
N ALA A 123 17.85 3.53 -8.41
CA ALA A 123 18.83 4.21 -9.26
C ALA A 123 18.61 3.90 -10.76
N ASP A 124 18.23 2.68 -11.10
CA ASP A 124 17.90 2.27 -12.47
C ASP A 124 16.69 3.03 -13.03
N HIS A 125 15.81 3.52 -12.15
CA HIS A 125 14.71 4.45 -12.47
C HIS A 125 15.12 5.94 -12.45
N GLY A 126 16.41 6.25 -12.42
CA GLY A 126 16.92 7.61 -12.44
C GLY A 126 16.93 8.36 -11.10
N THR A 127 16.57 7.69 -10.01
CA THR A 127 16.59 8.28 -8.65
C THR A 127 17.77 7.75 -7.86
N SER A 128 18.90 8.47 -7.85
CA SER A 128 20.15 8.04 -7.22
C SER A 128 20.30 8.44 -5.74
N ASP A 129 19.61 9.48 -5.26
CA ASP A 129 19.66 9.89 -3.86
C ASP A 129 18.74 9.01 -2.98
N PHE A 130 19.24 7.83 -2.62
CA PHE A 130 18.52 6.92 -1.73
C PHE A 130 18.27 7.51 -0.33
N LYS A 131 19.18 8.32 0.19
CA LYS A 131 19.00 8.91 1.54
C LYS A 131 17.92 9.99 1.54
N GLY A 132 17.87 10.81 0.51
CA GLY A 132 16.86 11.86 0.32
C GLY A 132 15.51 11.38 -0.25
N ARG A 133 15.35 10.09 -0.57
CA ARG A 133 14.17 9.56 -1.26
C ARG A 133 12.82 9.94 -0.63
N TRP A 134 12.77 10.10 0.68
CA TRP A 134 11.51 10.47 1.35
C TRP A 134 11.09 11.93 1.11
N LYS A 135 12.04 12.81 0.80
CA LYS A 135 11.72 14.17 0.32
C LYS A 135 11.09 14.08 -1.07
N LEU A 136 11.65 13.26 -1.96
CA LEU A 136 11.10 13.04 -3.29
C LEU A 136 9.70 12.39 -3.23
N VAL A 137 9.49 11.38 -2.35
CA VAL A 137 8.15 10.79 -2.14
C VAL A 137 7.15 11.87 -1.76
N ARG A 138 7.50 12.74 -0.80
CA ARG A 138 6.62 13.81 -0.34
C ARG A 138 6.26 14.76 -1.49
N GLU A 139 7.25 15.29 -2.22
CA GLU A 139 6.99 16.21 -3.33
C GLU A 139 6.17 15.57 -4.45
N ARG A 140 6.44 14.29 -4.79
CA ARG A 140 5.62 13.55 -5.77
C ARG A 140 4.18 13.37 -5.31
N VAL A 141 3.95 13.09 -4.03
CA VAL A 141 2.59 12.99 -3.47
C VAL A 141 1.87 14.33 -3.49
N GLU A 142 2.54 15.42 -3.09
CA GLU A 142 1.96 16.77 -3.13
C GLU A 142 1.63 17.19 -4.57
N ALA A 143 2.52 16.92 -5.52
CA ALA A 143 2.30 17.14 -6.95
C ALA A 143 1.10 16.35 -7.49
N MET A 144 0.99 15.05 -7.15
CA MET A 144 -0.16 14.23 -7.53
C MET A 144 -1.46 14.76 -6.91
N LYS A 145 -1.45 15.21 -5.66
CA LYS A 145 -2.63 15.84 -5.03
C LYS A 145 -3.05 17.10 -5.76
N ALA A 146 -2.10 17.97 -6.19
CA ALA A 146 -2.40 19.12 -7.02
C ALA A 146 -3.08 18.69 -8.33
N ILE A 147 -2.54 17.67 -9.02
CA ILE A 147 -3.11 17.11 -10.24
C ILE A 147 -4.55 16.61 -10.03
N TRP A 148 -4.84 15.97 -8.91
CA TRP A 148 -6.17 15.41 -8.65
C TRP A 148 -7.21 16.45 -8.24
N THR A 149 -6.80 17.53 -7.57
CA THR A 149 -7.73 18.48 -6.95
C THR A 149 -7.91 19.79 -7.69
N GLN A 150 -6.88 20.26 -8.41
CA GLN A 150 -6.94 21.53 -9.15
C GLN A 150 -7.43 21.31 -10.58
N ASP A 151 -8.20 22.25 -11.13
CA ASP A 151 -8.67 22.18 -12.52
C ASP A 151 -7.53 22.39 -13.51
N VAL A 152 -6.76 23.45 -13.31
CA VAL A 152 -5.46 23.70 -13.93
C VAL A 152 -4.41 23.42 -12.86
N ALA A 153 -3.70 22.32 -12.99
CA ALA A 153 -2.75 21.86 -11.99
C ALA A 153 -1.34 22.34 -12.32
N GLU A 154 -0.66 22.87 -11.31
CA GLU A 154 0.77 23.20 -11.35
C GLU A 154 1.42 22.82 -10.02
N TYR A 155 2.72 22.58 -10.02
CA TYR A 155 3.48 22.28 -8.82
C TYR A 155 4.93 22.74 -8.96
N HIS A 156 5.44 23.50 -7.99
CA HIS A 156 6.79 24.08 -7.97
C HIS A 156 7.52 23.67 -6.69
N GLY A 157 8.10 22.46 -6.70
CA GLY A 157 8.93 21.92 -5.65
C GLY A 157 10.42 22.00 -6.01
N SER A 158 11.27 21.46 -5.15
CA SER A 158 12.71 21.43 -5.40
C SER A 158 13.16 20.20 -6.21
N LEU A 159 12.34 19.14 -6.24
CA LEU A 159 12.62 17.86 -6.90
C LEU A 159 11.54 17.49 -7.94
N VAL A 160 10.38 18.13 -7.86
CA VAL A 160 9.28 18.00 -8.81
C VAL A 160 8.84 19.39 -9.21
N ASP A 161 8.80 19.67 -10.51
CA ASP A 161 8.38 20.97 -11.04
C ASP A 161 7.65 20.77 -12.36
N PHE A 162 6.47 21.37 -12.50
CA PHE A 162 5.73 21.46 -13.76
C PHE A 162 4.77 22.64 -13.77
N GLY A 163 4.66 23.26 -14.94
CA GLY A 163 3.76 24.40 -15.17
C GLY A 163 2.30 23.99 -15.34
N PRO A 164 1.39 24.99 -15.54
CA PRO A 164 -0.04 24.77 -15.62
C PRO A 164 -0.45 23.74 -16.67
N MET A 165 -1.26 22.74 -16.26
CA MET A 165 -1.76 21.71 -17.16
C MET A 165 -3.16 21.21 -16.80
N HIS A 166 -3.87 20.71 -17.80
CA HIS A 166 -5.10 19.97 -17.60
C HIS A 166 -4.83 18.48 -17.52
N ALA A 167 -5.25 17.83 -16.44
CA ALA A 167 -5.18 16.38 -16.26
C ALA A 167 -6.55 15.82 -15.86
N ARG A 168 -7.15 15.04 -16.75
CA ARG A 168 -8.44 14.37 -16.57
C ARG A 168 -8.33 12.92 -17.06
N PRO A 169 -9.15 11.96 -16.52
CA PRO A 169 -10.19 12.22 -15.52
C PRO A 169 -9.56 12.53 -14.15
N LYS A 170 -10.33 13.19 -13.28
CA LYS A 170 -10.02 13.26 -11.85
C LYS A 170 -10.45 11.96 -11.20
N PRO A 171 -9.91 11.59 -10.02
CA PRO A 171 -10.38 10.41 -9.27
C PRO A 171 -11.89 10.46 -9.00
N ALA A 172 -12.52 9.30 -8.80
CA ALA A 172 -13.91 9.19 -8.37
C ALA A 172 -14.09 9.66 -6.92
N GLN A 173 -13.14 9.28 -6.06
CA GLN A 173 -13.09 9.72 -4.66
C GLN A 173 -12.73 11.21 -4.55
N ARG A 174 -13.28 11.87 -3.54
CA ARG A 174 -13.03 13.29 -3.26
C ARG A 174 -12.43 13.47 -1.87
N PRO A 175 -11.39 14.28 -1.74
CA PRO A 175 -10.67 15.05 -2.77
C PRO A 175 -9.81 14.16 -3.71
N HIS A 176 -9.42 12.97 -3.27
CA HIS A 176 -8.64 11.96 -4.00
C HIS A 176 -8.66 10.62 -3.22
N PRO A 177 -8.21 9.50 -3.80
CA PRO A 177 -8.02 8.25 -3.05
C PRO A 177 -7.14 8.45 -1.82
N PRO A 178 -7.42 7.77 -0.69
CA PRO A 178 -6.60 7.92 0.51
C PRO A 178 -5.16 7.47 0.24
N VAL A 179 -4.20 8.35 0.55
CA VAL A 179 -2.77 8.08 0.48
C VAL A 179 -2.32 7.43 1.78
N ILE A 180 -1.96 6.15 1.75
CA ILE A 180 -1.58 5.36 2.92
C ILE A 180 -0.06 5.20 2.94
N VAL A 181 0.61 5.85 3.90
CA VAL A 181 2.07 5.97 3.91
C VAL A 181 2.74 4.80 4.62
N GLY A 182 3.61 4.10 3.91
CA GLY A 182 4.42 3.01 4.45
C GLY A 182 5.59 3.48 5.31
N GLY A 183 6.00 2.61 6.23
CA GLY A 183 7.22 2.77 6.99
C GLY A 183 7.08 2.57 8.49
N ALA A 184 8.26 2.35 9.14
CA ALA A 184 8.34 2.08 10.57
C ALA A 184 8.05 3.32 11.43
N PHE A 185 7.64 3.06 12.67
CA PHE A 185 7.59 4.07 13.72
C PHE A 185 9.02 4.54 14.09
N PRO A 186 9.26 5.81 14.43
CA PRO A 186 8.29 6.93 14.38
C PRO A 186 8.23 7.63 13.00
N TYR A 187 9.15 7.35 12.10
CA TYR A 187 9.31 8.13 10.85
C TYR A 187 8.15 7.89 9.86
N GLY A 188 7.68 6.64 9.73
CA GLY A 188 6.50 6.32 8.90
C GLY A 188 5.24 7.00 9.43
N ALA A 189 5.05 6.95 10.74
CA ALA A 189 3.94 7.61 11.45
C ALA A 189 3.94 9.14 11.21
N ARG A 190 5.11 9.80 11.40
CA ARG A 190 5.25 11.25 11.15
C ARG A 190 4.88 11.65 9.72
N ARG A 191 5.29 10.84 8.73
CA ARG A 191 4.96 11.09 7.32
C ARG A 191 3.46 10.89 7.05
N ALA A 192 2.86 9.84 7.60
CA ALA A 192 1.43 9.62 7.49
C ALA A 192 0.63 10.79 8.08
N ILE A 193 1.05 11.31 9.23
CA ILE A 193 0.45 12.49 9.87
C ILE A 193 0.64 13.74 9.00
N ALA A 194 1.83 13.94 8.41
CA ALA A 194 2.14 15.16 7.68
C ALA A 194 1.39 15.27 6.33
N TYR A 195 1.28 14.19 5.57
CA TYR A 195 0.71 14.24 4.22
C TYR A 195 -0.14 13.03 3.81
N GLY A 196 -0.33 12.03 4.68
CA GLY A 196 -1.12 10.83 4.40
C GLY A 196 -2.56 10.89 4.92
N GLN A 197 -3.39 9.94 4.49
CA GLN A 197 -4.70 9.59 5.03
C GLN A 197 -4.73 8.14 5.55
N GLY A 198 -3.58 7.63 5.97
CA GLY A 198 -3.39 6.34 6.60
C GLY A 198 -1.93 6.03 6.81
N TRP A 199 -1.64 5.14 7.76
CA TRP A 199 -0.29 4.63 8.03
C TRP A 199 -0.25 3.12 7.82
N VAL A 200 0.77 2.62 7.10
CA VAL A 200 0.96 1.18 6.87
C VAL A 200 2.33 0.70 7.37
N PRO A 201 2.45 0.31 8.64
CA PRO A 201 3.60 -0.41 9.17
C PRO A 201 3.57 -1.89 8.80
N HIS A 202 4.68 -2.60 9.07
CA HIS A 202 4.83 -4.03 8.79
C HIS A 202 5.17 -4.80 10.08
N GLY A 203 4.25 -5.64 10.55
CA GLY A 203 4.37 -6.33 11.83
C GLY A 203 5.38 -7.49 11.86
N SER A 204 5.74 -8.08 10.71
CA SER A 204 6.70 -9.19 10.64
C SER A 204 8.17 -8.74 10.51
N ARG A 205 8.45 -7.45 10.60
CA ARG A 205 9.82 -6.92 10.57
C ARG A 205 10.31 -6.67 11.99
N PRO A 206 11.20 -7.54 12.55
CA PRO A 206 11.62 -7.45 13.96
C PRO A 206 12.18 -6.07 14.34
N GLN A 207 12.89 -5.43 13.42
CA GLN A 207 13.46 -4.08 13.62
C GLN A 207 12.40 -2.96 13.76
N TYR A 208 11.12 -3.25 13.48
CA TYR A 208 10.03 -2.27 13.60
C TYR A 208 9.33 -2.34 14.96
N GLY A 209 9.64 -3.36 15.77
CA GLY A 209 9.00 -3.57 17.06
C GLY A 209 7.52 -3.96 16.95
N ASP A 210 6.83 -4.02 18.09
CA ASP A 210 5.40 -4.30 18.12
C ASP A 210 4.58 -3.02 17.86
N VAL A 211 3.92 -2.99 16.71
CA VAL A 211 3.14 -1.83 16.25
C VAL A 211 2.06 -1.43 17.26
N GLY A 212 1.41 -2.40 17.93
CA GLY A 212 0.37 -2.13 18.93
C GLY A 212 0.88 -1.26 20.09
N GLN A 213 2.13 -1.41 20.49
CA GLN A 213 2.74 -0.61 21.55
C GLN A 213 2.97 0.86 21.14
N PHE A 214 3.08 1.15 19.87
CA PHE A 214 3.31 2.51 19.36
C PHE A 214 2.04 3.29 19.06
N LEU A 215 0.87 2.63 19.04
CA LEU A 215 -0.39 3.29 18.69
C LEU A 215 -0.79 4.43 19.63
N PRO A 216 -0.63 4.33 20.96
CA PRO A 216 -0.92 5.47 21.86
C PRO A 216 -0.06 6.69 21.54
N GLU A 217 1.25 6.51 21.29
CA GLU A 217 2.15 7.61 20.92
C GLU A 217 1.84 8.16 19.52
N PHE A 218 1.53 7.29 18.55
CA PHE A 218 1.04 7.71 17.23
C PHE A 218 -0.19 8.59 17.32
N GLN A 219 -1.19 8.20 18.13
CA GLN A 219 -2.41 8.98 18.32
C GLN A 219 -2.14 10.32 18.98
N LYS A 220 -1.23 10.36 19.96
CA LYS A 220 -0.78 11.58 20.59
C LYS A 220 -0.11 12.52 19.58
N MET A 221 0.84 12.01 18.80
CA MET A 221 1.51 12.78 17.74
C MET A 221 0.53 13.35 16.70
N ALA A 222 -0.51 12.59 16.33
CA ALA A 222 -1.55 13.08 15.40
C ALA A 222 -2.31 14.26 16.01
N ARG A 223 -2.77 14.16 17.27
CA ARG A 223 -3.46 15.24 17.98
C ARG A 223 -2.57 16.49 18.15
N GLU A 224 -1.30 16.32 18.50
CA GLU A 224 -0.33 17.41 18.59
C GLU A 224 -0.10 18.13 17.26
N ALA A 225 -0.26 17.41 16.15
CA ALA A 225 -0.22 17.97 14.80
C ALA A 225 -1.58 18.54 14.32
N GLY A 226 -2.59 18.60 15.20
CA GLY A 226 -3.92 19.12 14.89
C GLY A 226 -4.77 18.19 14.02
N ARG A 227 -4.46 16.88 14.00
CA ARG A 227 -5.22 15.88 13.21
C ARG A 227 -5.94 14.90 14.13
N ASP A 228 -7.15 14.52 13.72
CA ASP A 228 -7.83 13.39 14.37
C ASP A 228 -7.12 12.08 13.99
N PRO A 229 -6.68 11.24 14.96
CA PRO A 229 -6.16 9.91 14.68
C PRO A 229 -7.11 9.01 13.87
N ALA A 230 -8.42 9.22 13.98
CA ALA A 230 -9.44 8.49 13.22
C ALA A 230 -9.35 8.75 11.70
N ASP A 231 -8.85 9.92 11.30
CA ASP A 231 -8.62 10.28 9.89
C ASP A 231 -7.34 9.66 9.30
N ILE A 232 -6.56 8.94 10.14
CA ILE A 232 -5.30 8.31 9.75
C ILE A 232 -5.31 6.83 10.20
N PRO A 233 -6.24 6.02 9.67
CA PRO A 233 -6.37 4.62 10.07
C PRO A 233 -5.07 3.84 9.80
N VAL A 234 -4.75 2.93 10.75
CA VAL A 234 -3.57 2.07 10.67
C VAL A 234 -3.91 0.77 9.98
N THR A 235 -3.17 0.46 8.90
CA THR A 235 -3.24 -0.80 8.16
C THR A 235 -1.98 -1.62 8.43
N LEU A 236 -2.10 -2.75 9.11
CA LEU A 236 -0.97 -3.57 9.53
C LEU A 236 -0.76 -4.78 8.62
N PHE A 237 0.39 -4.86 7.97
CA PHE A 237 0.83 -6.02 7.17
C PHE A 237 1.65 -7.01 7.98
N GLY A 238 1.67 -8.27 7.53
CA GLY A 238 2.59 -9.28 8.05
C GLY A 238 2.26 -9.74 9.47
N ILE A 239 1.01 -10.01 9.74
CA ILE A 239 0.54 -10.54 11.03
C ILE A 239 0.49 -12.07 11.00
N PRO A 240 0.71 -12.74 12.14
CA PRO A 240 0.51 -14.18 12.25
C PRO A 240 -0.99 -14.55 12.28
N ALA A 241 -1.30 -15.79 11.86
CA ALA A 241 -2.64 -16.36 11.96
C ALA A 241 -2.95 -16.82 13.40
N ASP A 242 -3.06 -15.87 14.30
CA ASP A 242 -3.25 -16.05 15.74
C ASP A 242 -4.38 -15.16 16.23
N LEU A 243 -5.42 -15.75 16.83
CA LEU A 243 -6.64 -15.04 17.23
C LEU A 243 -6.37 -14.04 18.37
N ASP A 244 -5.49 -14.37 19.32
CA ASP A 244 -5.19 -13.50 20.46
C ASP A 244 -4.37 -12.29 20.02
N ARG A 245 -3.47 -12.47 19.05
CA ARG A 245 -2.77 -11.34 18.39
C ARG A 245 -3.72 -10.46 17.59
N LEU A 246 -4.70 -11.04 16.92
CA LEU A 246 -5.72 -10.27 16.19
C LEU A 246 -6.60 -9.47 17.15
N ARG A 247 -7.03 -10.05 18.28
CA ARG A 247 -7.74 -9.35 19.35
C ARG A 247 -6.91 -8.19 19.91
N TYR A 248 -5.66 -8.47 20.24
CA TYR A 248 -4.73 -7.43 20.72
C TYR A 248 -4.62 -6.25 19.75
N TYR A 249 -4.42 -6.48 18.45
CA TYR A 249 -4.33 -5.39 17.47
C TYR A 249 -5.66 -4.65 17.28
N ARG A 250 -6.78 -5.36 17.30
CA ARG A 250 -8.12 -4.75 17.27
C ARG A 250 -8.31 -3.80 18.46
N ASP A 251 -8.02 -4.28 19.65
CA ASP A 251 -8.23 -3.55 20.91
C ASP A 251 -7.23 -2.40 21.06
N ALA A 252 -6.04 -2.51 20.47
CA ALA A 252 -5.08 -1.42 20.36
C ALA A 252 -5.50 -0.33 19.35
N GLY A 253 -6.47 -0.59 18.46
CA GLY A 253 -6.97 0.40 17.51
C GLY A 253 -6.43 0.26 16.08
N VAL A 254 -5.90 -0.91 15.69
CA VAL A 254 -5.58 -1.19 14.28
C VAL A 254 -6.88 -1.27 13.48
N ALA A 255 -7.01 -0.42 12.47
CA ALA A 255 -8.21 -0.34 11.64
C ALA A 255 -8.33 -1.48 10.64
N ARG A 256 -7.20 -1.90 10.07
CA ARG A 256 -7.12 -2.98 9.07
C ARG A 256 -5.89 -3.84 9.26
N VAL A 257 -6.05 -5.14 9.08
CA VAL A 257 -4.94 -6.10 8.95
C VAL A 257 -4.90 -6.62 7.52
N VAL A 258 -3.69 -6.83 6.98
CA VAL A 258 -3.50 -7.39 5.64
C VAL A 258 -2.63 -8.62 5.72
N VAL A 259 -3.20 -9.71 5.26
CA VAL A 259 -2.57 -11.04 5.24
C VAL A 259 -1.81 -11.23 3.95
N SER A 260 -0.52 -11.50 4.04
CA SER A 260 0.29 -11.84 2.87
C SER A 260 0.16 -13.33 2.54
N LEU A 261 -0.34 -13.64 1.35
CA LEU A 261 -0.39 -14.99 0.80
C LEU A 261 0.78 -15.22 -0.16
N ASP A 262 1.19 -16.48 -0.31
CA ASP A 262 2.27 -16.81 -1.24
C ASP A 262 1.78 -16.70 -2.70
N SER A 263 2.70 -16.42 -3.62
CA SER A 263 2.43 -16.48 -5.07
C SER A 263 2.30 -17.95 -5.48
N ALA A 264 1.06 -18.42 -5.58
CA ALA A 264 0.73 -19.81 -5.88
C ALA A 264 -0.61 -19.92 -6.62
N PRO A 265 -0.90 -21.05 -7.29
CA PRO A 265 -2.17 -21.26 -7.98
C PRO A 265 -3.35 -21.38 -7.02
N ALA A 266 -4.56 -21.27 -7.56
CA ALA A 266 -5.81 -21.17 -6.82
C ALA A 266 -6.05 -22.30 -5.81
N ASP A 267 -5.70 -23.54 -6.16
CA ASP A 267 -5.83 -24.73 -5.29
C ASP A 267 -5.03 -24.63 -3.99
N LYS A 268 -3.97 -23.83 -3.97
CA LYS A 268 -3.14 -23.54 -2.78
C LYS A 268 -3.60 -22.29 -2.03
N ILE A 269 -4.14 -21.30 -2.75
CA ILE A 269 -4.49 -20.00 -2.19
C ILE A 269 -5.87 -20.01 -1.54
N VAL A 270 -6.87 -20.58 -2.20
CA VAL A 270 -8.25 -20.59 -1.73
C VAL A 270 -8.40 -21.22 -0.33
N PRO A 271 -7.80 -22.37 -0.02
CA PRO A 271 -7.88 -22.94 1.35
C PRO A 271 -7.23 -22.04 2.42
N ARG A 272 -6.19 -21.29 2.06
CA ARG A 272 -5.57 -20.32 2.99
C ARG A 272 -6.48 -19.13 3.24
N MET A 273 -7.17 -18.62 2.20
CA MET A 273 -8.19 -17.58 2.38
C MET A 273 -9.32 -18.05 3.30
N GLU A 274 -9.79 -19.29 3.16
CA GLU A 274 -10.84 -19.85 4.02
C GLU A 274 -10.44 -19.89 5.49
N LYS A 275 -9.21 -20.30 5.76
CA LYS A 275 -8.65 -20.28 7.12
C LYS A 275 -8.64 -18.88 7.74
N TRP A 276 -8.28 -17.86 6.96
CA TRP A 276 -8.29 -16.48 7.43
C TRP A 276 -9.71 -15.91 7.55
N ALA A 277 -10.62 -16.28 6.66
CA ALA A 277 -12.03 -15.92 6.76
C ALA A 277 -12.67 -16.50 8.03
N GLU A 278 -12.28 -17.72 8.43
CA GLU A 278 -12.69 -18.33 9.70
C GLU A 278 -12.16 -17.55 10.91
N LEU A 279 -10.87 -17.18 10.92
CA LEU A 279 -10.29 -16.35 11.99
C LEU A 279 -11.01 -15.00 12.11
N ARG A 280 -11.38 -14.38 10.96
CA ARG A 280 -12.14 -13.15 10.92
C ARG A 280 -13.52 -13.30 11.59
N ARG A 281 -14.24 -14.40 11.31
CA ARG A 281 -15.55 -14.68 11.95
C ARG A 281 -15.40 -14.83 13.45
N ARG A 282 -14.46 -15.63 13.91
CA ARG A 282 -14.16 -15.83 15.34
C ARG A 282 -13.70 -14.57 16.07
N LEU A 283 -13.13 -13.60 15.34
CA LEU A 283 -12.77 -12.31 15.93
C LEU A 283 -13.99 -11.41 16.14
N ALA A 284 -15.07 -11.63 15.41
CA ALA A 284 -16.31 -10.86 15.51
C ALA A 284 -17.27 -11.39 16.61
N GLU A 285 -17.04 -12.62 17.05
CA GLU A 285 -17.68 -13.24 18.22
C GLU A 285 -17.08 -12.71 19.54
#